data_1ae83f870291eaa58a951a3df7a84aa6
#
_entry.id   1ae83f870291eaa58a951a3df7a84aa6
#
_cell.length_a   1.000
_cell.length_b   1.000
_cell.length_c   1.000
_cell.angle_alpha   90.00
_cell.angle_beta   90.00
_cell.angle_gamma   90.00
#
_symmetry.space_group_name_H-M   'P 1'
#
loop_
_entity.id
_entity.type
_entity.pdbx_description
1 polymer ?
#
loop_
_entity_poly.entity_id
_entity_poly.type
_entity_poly.pdbx_seq_one_letter_code
_entity_poly.pdbx_strand_id
1 'polypeptide(L)'
;MTRHTVLFIKWQHQLRNLLSLLKKNWFDYTYLMKSIAPLFVTQLYVSNLSSVGELDISELEVSCRSIAEDDLAGQQWCENNGYSGYTSYASLSDLTWRFPIFTELKDILDSHVANFVEKLDFDLDDRDIVLEDMWINILDEGGSHGSHIHPHSVISGTAYVSIPNEAGEIRFEDPRLQFMMSAPPRKKDARTELRTFHSHHPVAGEVLLWESWLRHEVRQNGSKGKRVSISFNYKWSD
;
A
#
# COMPACT_ATOMS: atom_id res chain seq x y z
N MET A 1 -12.01 60.39 20.27
CA MET A 1 -11.53 59.19 20.97
C MET A 1 -10.40 59.59 21.88
N THR A 2 -10.55 59.39 23.18
CA THR A 2 -9.55 59.80 24.17
C THR A 2 -8.36 58.86 24.16
N ARG A 3 -7.16 59.35 24.50
CA ARG A 3 -5.91 58.58 24.59
C ARG A 3 -6.07 57.28 25.42
N HIS A 4 -6.99 57.27 26.39
CA HIS A 4 -7.28 56.13 27.25
C HIS A 4 -8.00 55.00 26.50
N THR A 5 -8.89 55.33 25.54
CA THR A 5 -9.63 54.30 24.75
C THR A 5 -8.74 53.58 23.80
N VAL A 6 -7.75 54.24 23.20
CA VAL A 6 -6.76 53.64 22.27
C VAL A 6 -5.81 52.69 23.02
N LEU A 7 -5.37 53.07 24.23
CA LEU A 7 -4.53 52.24 25.10
C LEU A 7 -5.24 50.96 25.56
N PHE A 8 -6.53 51.07 25.93
CA PHE A 8 -7.33 49.93 26.35
C PHE A 8 -7.56 48.90 25.21
N ILE A 9 -7.82 49.38 23.98
CA ILE A 9 -7.96 48.53 22.80
C ILE A 9 -6.65 47.81 22.45
N LYS A 10 -5.49 48.50 22.52
CA LYS A 10 -4.19 47.90 22.31
C LYS A 10 -3.86 46.83 23.37
N TRP A 11 -4.23 47.09 24.62
CA TRP A 11 -4.02 46.14 25.72
C TRP A 11 -4.87 44.89 25.56
N GLN A 12 -6.16 45.04 25.17
CA GLN A 12 -7.02 43.91 24.87
C GLN A 12 -6.53 43.06 23.68
N HIS A 13 -5.97 43.71 22.66
CA HIS A 13 -5.40 43.01 21.50
C HIS A 13 -4.14 42.22 21.89
N GLN A 14 -3.26 42.79 22.71
CA GLN A 14 -2.11 42.09 23.23
C GLN A 14 -2.48 40.91 24.13
N LEU A 15 -3.49 41.06 24.98
CA LEU A 15 -4.00 39.99 25.84
C LEU A 15 -4.59 38.84 25.03
N ARG A 16 -5.34 39.14 23.96
CA ARG A 16 -5.87 38.11 23.04
C ARG A 16 -4.77 37.34 22.33
N ASN A 17 -3.73 38.02 21.89
CA ASN A 17 -2.58 37.39 21.25
C ASN A 17 -1.78 36.52 22.23
N LEU A 18 -1.60 36.98 23.48
CA LEU A 18 -0.96 36.22 24.56
C LEU A 18 -1.77 34.98 24.92
N LEU A 19 -3.08 35.11 25.04
CA LEU A 19 -3.99 34.00 25.32
C LEU A 19 -4.06 32.98 24.15
N SER A 20 -3.94 33.46 22.91
CA SER A 20 -3.84 32.60 21.72
C SER A 20 -2.52 31.81 21.71
N LEU A 21 -1.40 32.48 22.04
CA LEU A 21 -0.09 31.84 22.17
C LEU A 21 -0.07 30.83 23.35
N LEU A 22 -0.68 31.19 24.48
CA LEU A 22 -0.79 30.28 25.62
C LEU A 22 -1.72 29.08 25.30
N LYS A 23 -2.82 29.27 24.55
CA LYS A 23 -3.66 28.17 24.12
C LYS A 23 -2.94 27.25 23.13
N LYS A 24 -2.14 27.82 22.20
CA LYS A 24 -1.34 27.04 21.27
C LYS A 24 -0.28 26.20 22.00
N ASN A 25 0.42 26.82 22.96
CA ASN A 25 1.38 26.12 23.79
C ASN A 25 0.72 25.11 24.77
N TRP A 26 -0.52 25.36 25.22
CA TRP A 26 -1.28 24.40 26.04
C TRP A 26 -1.71 23.16 25.23
N PHE A 27 -2.04 23.33 23.95
CA PHE A 27 -2.34 22.21 23.05
C PHE A 27 -1.09 21.35 22.80
N ASP A 28 0.08 21.99 22.62
CA ASP A 28 1.36 21.31 22.50
C ASP A 28 1.79 20.65 23.82
N TYR A 29 1.50 21.29 24.97
CA TYR A 29 1.79 20.74 26.30
C TYR A 29 0.88 19.55 26.67
N THR A 30 -0.38 19.56 26.25
CA THR A 30 -1.27 18.38 26.42
C THR A 30 -0.88 17.22 25.52
N TYR A 31 -0.23 17.47 24.38
CA TYR A 31 0.36 16.44 23.55
C TYR A 31 1.66 15.87 24.17
N LEU A 32 2.45 16.70 24.82
CA LEU A 32 3.64 16.31 25.60
C LEU A 32 3.30 15.52 26.89
N MET A 33 2.07 15.64 27.41
CA MET A 33 1.60 14.87 28.57
C MET A 33 1.01 13.50 28.21
N LYS A 34 0.95 13.13 26.91
CA LYS A 34 0.68 11.74 26.53
C LYS A 34 1.91 10.92 26.84
N SER A 35 1.79 10.04 27.83
CA SER A 35 2.88 9.17 28.29
C SER A 35 3.39 8.18 27.24
N ILE A 36 2.73 8.08 26.07
CA ILE A 36 3.07 7.11 25.00
C ILE A 36 2.89 7.78 23.65
N ALA A 37 3.95 7.81 22.85
CA ALA A 37 3.93 8.24 21.46
C ALA A 37 4.22 7.05 20.53
N PRO A 38 3.52 6.87 19.41
CA PRO A 38 3.92 5.92 18.38
C PRO A 38 5.19 6.43 17.68
N LEU A 39 6.19 5.55 17.55
CA LEU A 39 7.43 5.83 16.82
C LEU A 39 7.61 4.77 15.74
N PHE A 40 8.16 5.17 14.58
CA PHE A 40 8.49 4.26 13.47
C PHE A 40 7.29 3.44 13.01
N VAL A 41 6.18 4.13 12.73
CA VAL A 41 4.94 3.50 12.25
C VAL A 41 5.10 3.13 10.79
N THR A 42 4.93 1.84 10.46
CA THR A 42 4.86 1.36 9.08
C THR A 42 3.54 1.78 8.44
N GLN A 43 3.59 2.33 7.24
CA GLN A 43 2.42 2.79 6.51
C GLN A 43 1.93 1.74 5.51
N LEU A 44 0.63 1.55 5.43
CA LEU A 44 -0.04 0.78 4.38
C LEU A 44 -1.07 1.70 3.72
N TYR A 45 -0.88 1.94 2.41
CA TYR A 45 -1.85 2.67 1.61
C TYR A 45 -2.95 1.73 1.15
N VAL A 46 -4.20 2.13 1.32
CA VAL A 46 -5.39 1.39 0.89
C VAL A 46 -6.31 2.36 0.17
N SER A 47 -6.64 2.06 -1.07
CA SER A 47 -7.55 2.89 -1.87
C SER A 47 -8.31 2.05 -2.89
N ASN A 48 -9.21 2.69 -3.64
CA ASN A 48 -9.90 2.07 -4.76
C ASN A 48 -9.35 2.63 -6.06
N LEU A 49 -9.13 1.79 -7.08
CA LEU A 49 -8.62 2.20 -8.39
C LEU A 49 -9.47 3.33 -9.00
N SER A 50 -10.80 3.27 -8.81
CA SER A 50 -11.72 4.29 -9.32
C SER A 50 -11.67 5.64 -8.60
N SER A 51 -10.86 5.79 -7.55
CA SER A 51 -10.76 7.05 -6.81
C SER A 51 -9.96 8.15 -7.55
N VAL A 52 -9.15 7.76 -8.54
CA VAL A 52 -8.27 8.68 -9.29
C VAL A 52 -8.43 8.57 -10.81
N GLY A 53 -9.23 7.62 -11.32
CA GLY A 53 -9.47 7.42 -12.75
C GLY A 53 -10.56 6.38 -12.98
N GLU A 54 -11.02 6.26 -14.22
CA GLU A 54 -11.97 5.22 -14.64
C GLU A 54 -11.19 4.07 -15.26
N LEU A 55 -11.49 2.84 -14.84
CA LEU A 55 -10.94 1.60 -15.38
C LEU A 55 -12.02 0.53 -15.39
N ASP A 56 -12.20 -0.15 -16.50
CA ASP A 56 -13.10 -1.28 -16.57
C ASP A 56 -12.45 -2.54 -15.96
N ILE A 57 -12.78 -2.80 -14.70
CA ILE A 57 -12.26 -3.97 -13.96
C ILE A 57 -12.69 -5.28 -14.62
N SER A 58 -13.85 -5.33 -15.28
CA SER A 58 -14.31 -6.53 -15.97
C SER A 58 -13.49 -6.80 -17.23
N GLU A 59 -13.16 -5.76 -18.00
CA GLU A 59 -12.24 -5.86 -19.14
C GLU A 59 -10.84 -6.26 -18.70
N LEU A 60 -10.35 -5.69 -17.59
CA LEU A 60 -9.07 -6.04 -17.01
C LEU A 60 -9.02 -7.51 -16.57
N GLU A 61 -10.11 -8.03 -15.96
CA GLU A 61 -10.21 -9.44 -15.60
C GLU A 61 -10.16 -10.35 -16.83
N VAL A 62 -10.95 -10.03 -17.88
CA VAL A 62 -10.95 -10.78 -19.15
C VAL A 62 -9.56 -10.78 -19.76
N SER A 63 -8.88 -9.63 -19.79
CA SER A 63 -7.52 -9.50 -20.34
C SER A 63 -6.52 -10.34 -19.55
N CYS A 64 -6.55 -10.31 -18.21
CA CYS A 64 -5.67 -11.13 -17.38
C CYS A 64 -5.86 -12.64 -17.66
N ARG A 65 -7.10 -13.09 -17.80
CA ARG A 65 -7.41 -14.50 -18.07
C ARG A 65 -6.97 -14.92 -19.47
N SER A 66 -7.25 -14.10 -20.49
CA SER A 66 -6.84 -14.40 -21.87
C SER A 66 -5.31 -14.46 -21.99
N ILE A 67 -4.59 -13.51 -21.38
CA ILE A 67 -3.13 -13.54 -21.36
C ILE A 67 -2.61 -14.82 -20.69
N ALA A 68 -3.21 -15.23 -19.58
CA ALA A 68 -2.81 -16.45 -18.89
C ALA A 68 -3.04 -17.72 -19.72
N GLU A 69 -4.05 -17.73 -20.61
CA GLU A 69 -4.32 -18.84 -21.55
C GLU A 69 -3.33 -18.87 -22.71
N ASP A 70 -2.85 -17.71 -23.15
CA ASP A 70 -1.96 -17.59 -24.33
C ASP A 70 -0.47 -17.63 -23.97
N ASP A 71 -0.09 -17.31 -22.72
CA ASP A 71 1.31 -17.27 -22.27
C ASP A 71 1.83 -18.66 -21.89
N LEU A 72 2.18 -19.46 -22.90
CA LEU A 72 2.72 -20.80 -22.71
C LEU A 72 4.03 -20.81 -21.90
N ALA A 73 4.84 -19.75 -22.00
CA ALA A 73 6.10 -19.65 -21.25
C ALA A 73 5.85 -19.46 -19.76
N GLY A 74 4.89 -18.61 -19.40
CA GLY A 74 4.48 -18.40 -18.01
C GLY A 74 3.82 -19.65 -17.41
N GLN A 75 2.95 -20.35 -18.17
CA GLN A 75 2.36 -21.62 -17.74
C GLN A 75 3.45 -22.66 -17.46
N GLN A 76 4.40 -22.83 -18.36
CA GLN A 76 5.50 -23.78 -18.20
C GLN A 76 6.38 -23.42 -16.98
N TRP A 77 6.62 -22.13 -16.75
CA TRP A 77 7.35 -21.70 -15.56
C TRP A 77 6.58 -22.05 -14.28
N CYS A 78 5.28 -21.80 -14.25
CA CYS A 78 4.42 -22.13 -13.10
C CYS A 78 4.43 -23.64 -12.80
N GLU A 79 4.31 -24.49 -13.82
CA GLU A 79 4.37 -25.94 -13.69
C GLU A 79 5.73 -26.39 -13.12
N ASN A 80 6.84 -25.91 -13.70
CA ASN A 80 8.20 -26.27 -13.28
C ASN A 80 8.55 -25.86 -11.85
N ASN A 81 7.90 -24.79 -11.34
CA ASN A 81 8.14 -24.25 -10.00
C ASN A 81 7.06 -24.61 -8.98
N GLY A 82 6.07 -25.43 -9.35
CA GLY A 82 4.98 -25.84 -8.46
C GLY A 82 4.08 -24.68 -8.03
N TYR A 83 3.94 -23.66 -8.88
CA TYR A 83 3.07 -22.51 -8.63
C TYR A 83 1.62 -22.90 -8.89
N SER A 84 0.75 -22.83 -7.85
CA SER A 84 -0.66 -23.22 -7.96
C SER A 84 -1.47 -22.07 -8.58
N GLY A 85 -1.60 -22.10 -9.90
CA GLY A 85 -2.23 -21.10 -10.73
C GLY A 85 -1.32 -20.57 -11.82
N TYR A 86 -1.39 -19.29 -12.13
CA TYR A 86 -0.59 -18.63 -13.15
C TYR A 86 0.04 -17.33 -12.62
N THR A 87 1.28 -17.06 -13.04
CA THR A 87 1.89 -15.75 -12.91
C THR A 87 2.67 -15.41 -14.17
N SER A 88 2.57 -14.18 -14.65
CA SER A 88 3.36 -13.67 -15.76
C SER A 88 4.75 -13.14 -15.35
N TYR A 89 5.11 -13.23 -14.06
CA TYR A 89 6.33 -12.65 -13.49
C TYR A 89 7.61 -13.02 -14.24
N ALA A 90 7.73 -14.25 -14.71
CA ALA A 90 8.92 -14.75 -15.40
C ALA A 90 8.84 -14.74 -16.93
N SER A 91 7.72 -14.32 -17.50
CA SER A 91 7.45 -14.44 -18.94
C SER A 91 7.13 -13.12 -19.63
N LEU A 92 6.37 -12.23 -18.97
CA LEU A 92 5.89 -10.98 -19.55
C LEU A 92 6.25 -9.79 -18.64
N SER A 93 7.32 -9.07 -19.00
CA SER A 93 7.76 -7.86 -18.29
C SER A 93 7.27 -6.56 -18.93
N ASP A 94 6.52 -6.64 -20.02
CA ASP A 94 6.16 -5.54 -20.91
C ASP A 94 4.64 -5.40 -21.12
N LEU A 95 3.84 -5.75 -20.11
CA LEU A 95 2.38 -5.71 -20.17
C LEU A 95 1.83 -4.35 -20.62
N THR A 96 2.38 -3.26 -20.12
CA THR A 96 1.97 -1.90 -20.46
C THR A 96 2.22 -1.53 -21.91
N TRP A 97 3.27 -2.11 -22.54
CA TRP A 97 3.57 -1.88 -23.94
C TRP A 97 2.70 -2.75 -24.86
N ARG A 98 2.35 -3.95 -24.46
CA ARG A 98 1.60 -4.91 -25.29
C ARG A 98 0.10 -4.68 -25.28
N PHE A 99 -0.44 -4.25 -24.14
CA PHE A 99 -1.89 -4.23 -23.92
C PHE A 99 -2.34 -2.87 -23.38
N PRO A 100 -3.17 -2.11 -24.12
CA PRO A 100 -3.61 -0.76 -23.73
C PRO A 100 -4.22 -0.66 -22.33
N ILE A 101 -5.03 -1.65 -21.91
CA ILE A 101 -5.67 -1.68 -20.60
C ILE A 101 -4.64 -1.62 -19.43
N PHE A 102 -3.43 -2.17 -19.62
CA PHE A 102 -2.37 -2.09 -18.61
C PHE A 102 -1.64 -0.73 -18.63
N THR A 103 -1.69 0.01 -19.75
CA THR A 103 -1.26 1.40 -19.79
C THR A 103 -2.23 2.28 -19.01
N GLU A 104 -3.54 2.09 -19.17
CA GLU A 104 -4.56 2.78 -18.40
C GLU A 104 -4.43 2.48 -16.90
N LEU A 105 -4.24 1.20 -16.55
CA LEU A 105 -3.97 0.81 -15.17
C LEU A 105 -2.71 1.50 -14.63
N LYS A 106 -1.61 1.54 -15.40
CA LYS A 106 -0.37 2.21 -14.99
C LYS A 106 -0.60 3.67 -14.65
N ASP A 107 -1.32 4.43 -15.49
CA ASP A 107 -1.58 5.85 -15.29
C ASP A 107 -2.38 6.10 -13.99
N ILE A 108 -3.31 5.21 -13.66
CA ILE A 108 -4.03 5.20 -12.39
C ILE A 108 -3.09 4.88 -11.22
N LEU A 109 -2.24 3.85 -11.36
CA LEU A 109 -1.28 3.47 -10.33
C LEU A 109 -0.23 4.55 -10.08
N ASP A 110 0.25 5.24 -11.11
CA ASP A 110 1.17 6.37 -10.97
C ASP A 110 0.57 7.46 -10.05
N SER A 111 -0.72 7.75 -10.21
CA SER A 111 -1.44 8.70 -9.36
C SER A 111 -1.55 8.24 -7.90
N HIS A 112 -1.82 6.94 -7.67
CA HIS A 112 -1.85 6.37 -6.33
C HIS A 112 -0.47 6.37 -5.67
N VAL A 113 0.58 6.03 -6.43
CA VAL A 113 1.96 6.03 -5.94
C VAL A 113 2.41 7.44 -5.59
N ALA A 114 2.13 8.44 -6.42
CA ALA A 114 2.42 9.85 -6.13
C ALA A 114 1.76 10.29 -4.81
N ASN A 115 0.48 9.94 -4.61
CA ASN A 115 -0.24 10.22 -3.37
C ASN A 115 0.39 9.54 -2.14
N PHE A 116 0.87 8.31 -2.29
CA PHE A 116 1.50 7.58 -1.19
C PHE A 116 2.88 8.14 -0.87
N VAL A 117 3.70 8.42 -1.87
CA VAL A 117 5.03 9.04 -1.75
C VAL A 117 4.95 10.37 -1.01
N GLU A 118 3.94 11.21 -1.32
CA GLU A 118 3.69 12.45 -0.58
C GLU A 118 3.44 12.20 0.91
N LYS A 119 2.72 11.12 1.27
CA LYS A 119 2.41 10.77 2.67
C LYS A 119 3.58 10.12 3.42
N LEU A 120 4.57 9.61 2.69
CA LEU A 120 5.80 9.06 3.26
C LEU A 120 6.85 10.14 3.53
N ASP A 121 6.59 11.40 3.14
CA ASP A 121 7.54 12.54 3.29
C ASP A 121 8.91 12.24 2.65
N PHE A 122 8.93 11.52 1.51
CA PHE A 122 10.17 11.23 0.81
C PHE A 122 10.78 12.51 0.20
N ASP A 123 12.06 12.71 0.42
CA ASP A 123 12.84 13.74 -0.25
C ASP A 123 13.40 13.16 -1.56
N LEU A 124 12.72 13.48 -2.66
CA LEU A 124 13.05 12.92 -3.98
C LEU A 124 14.13 13.70 -4.73
N ASP A 125 14.49 14.93 -4.26
CA ASP A 125 15.30 15.88 -5.03
C ASP A 125 14.73 16.09 -6.46
N ASP A 126 15.56 15.88 -7.50
CA ASP A 126 15.18 16.00 -8.91
C ASP A 126 14.80 14.63 -9.55
N ARG A 127 14.54 13.59 -8.74
CA ARG A 127 14.20 12.25 -9.22
C ARG A 127 12.73 11.93 -9.03
N ASP A 128 12.24 10.99 -9.83
CA ASP A 128 10.88 10.47 -9.76
C ASP A 128 10.85 9.03 -9.24
N ILE A 129 9.67 8.58 -8.85
CA ILE A 129 9.37 7.17 -8.58
C ILE A 129 8.58 6.65 -9.78
N VAL A 130 9.15 5.71 -10.52
CA VAL A 130 8.61 5.21 -11.80
C VAL A 130 8.31 3.72 -11.74
N LEU A 131 7.32 3.26 -12.52
CA LEU A 131 7.01 1.84 -12.64
C LEU A 131 8.23 1.07 -13.18
N GLU A 132 8.63 0.02 -12.46
CA GLU A 132 9.69 -0.90 -12.84
C GLU A 132 9.11 -2.15 -13.48
N ASP A 133 8.26 -2.86 -12.76
CA ASP A 133 7.68 -4.13 -13.15
C ASP A 133 6.18 -4.17 -12.85
N MET A 134 5.44 -4.88 -13.69
CA MET A 134 4.03 -5.21 -13.49
C MET A 134 3.77 -6.63 -13.98
N TRP A 135 3.06 -7.44 -13.18
CA TRP A 135 2.74 -8.81 -13.54
C TRP A 135 1.39 -9.28 -13.01
N ILE A 136 0.79 -10.19 -13.75
CA ILE A 136 -0.49 -10.84 -13.41
C ILE A 136 -0.23 -11.99 -12.45
N ASN A 137 -1.11 -12.18 -11.47
CA ASN A 137 -1.18 -13.36 -10.63
C ASN A 137 -2.61 -13.90 -10.60
N ILE A 138 -2.76 -15.17 -10.94
CA ILE A 138 -4.03 -15.91 -10.84
C ILE A 138 -3.78 -17.10 -9.92
N LEU A 139 -4.32 -17.07 -8.71
CA LEU A 139 -4.18 -18.17 -7.76
C LEU A 139 -5.41 -19.08 -7.83
N ASP A 140 -5.16 -20.35 -8.09
CA ASP A 140 -6.14 -21.43 -7.99
C ASP A 140 -6.43 -21.77 -6.51
N GLU A 141 -7.38 -22.70 -6.26
CA GLU A 141 -7.64 -23.24 -4.92
C GLU A 141 -6.34 -23.80 -4.32
N GLY A 142 -6.02 -23.38 -3.10
CA GLY A 142 -4.77 -23.74 -2.41
C GLY A 142 -3.55 -22.92 -2.79
N GLY A 143 -3.61 -22.09 -3.85
CA GLY A 143 -2.51 -21.22 -4.28
C GLY A 143 -2.21 -20.13 -3.24
N SER A 144 -0.93 -19.78 -3.12
CA SER A 144 -0.45 -18.78 -2.14
C SER A 144 0.87 -18.17 -2.60
N HIS A 145 1.27 -17.07 -1.97
CA HIS A 145 2.65 -16.55 -2.10
C HIS A 145 3.34 -16.64 -0.75
N GLY A 146 4.54 -17.22 -0.73
CA GLY A 146 5.37 -17.31 0.48
C GLY A 146 5.84 -15.94 0.95
N SER A 147 6.28 -15.86 2.20
CA SER A 147 6.77 -14.63 2.80
C SER A 147 8.02 -14.10 2.11
N HIS A 148 7.98 -12.86 1.60
CA HIS A 148 9.05 -12.24 0.81
C HIS A 148 9.07 -10.71 0.96
N ILE A 149 10.09 -10.08 0.36
CA ILE A 149 10.24 -8.64 0.15
C ILE A 149 10.59 -8.41 -1.32
N HIS A 150 10.58 -7.16 -1.77
CA HIS A 150 10.98 -6.78 -3.14
C HIS A 150 12.29 -5.97 -3.08
N PRO A 151 13.47 -6.64 -3.14
CA PRO A 151 14.76 -5.96 -3.12
C PRO A 151 14.90 -5.04 -4.33
N HIS A 152 15.53 -3.88 -4.12
CA HIS A 152 15.82 -2.84 -5.13
C HIS A 152 14.64 -1.98 -5.58
N SER A 153 13.40 -2.30 -5.21
CA SER A 153 12.24 -1.45 -5.42
C SER A 153 12.00 -0.53 -4.23
N VAL A 154 11.30 0.58 -4.43
CA VAL A 154 10.95 1.58 -3.39
C VAL A 154 9.54 1.35 -2.88
N ILE A 155 8.58 1.32 -3.78
CA ILE A 155 7.18 1.05 -3.50
C ILE A 155 6.76 -0.22 -4.22
N SER A 156 6.09 -1.11 -3.51
CA SER A 156 5.42 -2.27 -4.08
C SER A 156 3.93 -2.17 -3.86
N GLY A 157 3.17 -2.81 -4.73
CA GLY A 157 1.72 -2.80 -4.60
C GLY A 157 1.02 -3.93 -5.31
N THR A 158 -0.27 -4.02 -5.06
CA THR A 158 -1.17 -4.96 -5.72
C THR A 158 -2.51 -4.31 -6.01
N ALA A 159 -2.95 -4.40 -7.27
CA ALA A 159 -4.30 -4.09 -7.70
C ALA A 159 -5.12 -5.38 -7.73
N TYR A 160 -6.30 -5.37 -7.11
CA TYR A 160 -7.15 -6.54 -6.96
C TYR A 160 -8.26 -6.52 -7.99
N VAL A 161 -8.24 -7.51 -8.89
CA VAL A 161 -9.14 -7.57 -10.06
C VAL A 161 -10.37 -8.44 -9.76
N SER A 162 -10.14 -9.68 -9.29
CA SER A 162 -11.22 -10.63 -8.97
C SER A 162 -10.88 -11.38 -7.69
N ILE A 163 -11.70 -11.18 -6.66
CA ILE A 163 -11.47 -11.72 -5.32
C ILE A 163 -12.72 -12.52 -4.90
N PRO A 164 -12.69 -13.84 -5.04
CA PRO A 164 -13.79 -14.67 -4.58
C PRO A 164 -13.88 -14.71 -3.05
N ASN A 165 -15.05 -15.10 -2.54
CA ASN A 165 -15.20 -15.37 -1.11
C ASN A 165 -14.19 -16.43 -0.66
N GLU A 166 -13.62 -16.27 0.53
CA GLU A 166 -12.57 -17.14 1.09
C GLU A 166 -11.22 -17.09 0.35
N ALA A 167 -11.02 -16.13 -0.56
CA ALA A 167 -9.69 -15.83 -1.07
C ALA A 167 -8.74 -15.46 0.07
N GLY A 168 -7.50 -15.93 0.00
CA GLY A 168 -6.47 -15.65 1.01
C GLY A 168 -6.19 -14.16 1.15
N GLU A 169 -6.08 -13.72 2.41
CA GLU A 169 -5.66 -12.36 2.76
C GLU A 169 -4.18 -12.14 2.40
N ILE A 170 -3.79 -10.87 2.18
CA ILE A 170 -2.40 -10.46 2.25
C ILE A 170 -2.05 -10.18 3.71
N ARG A 171 -0.91 -10.72 4.18
CA ARG A 171 -0.43 -10.57 5.56
C ARG A 171 0.94 -9.93 5.59
N PHE A 172 1.06 -8.84 6.34
CA PHE A 172 2.29 -8.09 6.56
C PHE A 172 2.89 -8.47 7.92
N GLU A 173 4.22 -8.53 7.99
CA GLU A 173 4.97 -8.84 9.20
C GLU A 173 5.57 -7.56 9.79
N ASP A 174 5.49 -7.38 11.11
CA ASP A 174 6.19 -6.29 11.80
C ASP A 174 7.71 -6.41 11.53
N PRO A 175 8.33 -5.40 10.88
CA PRO A 175 9.74 -5.46 10.48
C PRO A 175 10.70 -5.61 11.66
N ARG A 176 10.23 -5.36 12.89
CA ARG A 176 11.01 -5.51 14.12
C ARG A 176 10.93 -6.91 14.71
N LEU A 177 10.14 -7.82 14.10
CA LEU A 177 9.86 -9.15 14.66
C LEU A 177 11.15 -9.93 15.00
N GLN A 178 12.15 -9.89 14.13
CA GLN A 178 13.42 -10.55 14.33
C GLN A 178 14.19 -10.08 15.60
N PHE A 179 13.87 -8.88 16.11
CA PHE A 179 14.48 -8.31 17.32
C PHE A 179 13.64 -8.54 18.59
N MET A 180 12.41 -9.05 18.45
CA MET A 180 11.45 -9.22 19.56
C MET A 180 11.58 -10.58 20.29
N MET A 181 12.79 -11.13 20.41
CA MET A 181 13.03 -12.50 20.92
C MET A 181 12.43 -12.78 22.30
N SER A 182 12.34 -11.79 23.17
CA SER A 182 11.80 -11.94 24.53
C SER A 182 10.54 -11.10 24.75
N ALA A 183 9.93 -10.58 23.68
CA ALA A 183 8.72 -9.80 23.83
C ALA A 183 7.53 -10.70 24.20
N PRO A 184 6.68 -10.30 25.18
CA PRO A 184 5.47 -11.04 25.49
C PRO A 184 4.49 -10.97 24.30
N PRO A 185 3.61 -11.98 24.15
CA PRO A 185 2.61 -11.97 23.08
C PRO A 185 1.66 -10.78 23.24
N ARG A 186 1.22 -10.25 22.11
CA ARG A 186 0.24 -9.17 22.08
C ARG A 186 -1.17 -9.71 22.35
N LYS A 187 -2.05 -8.87 22.87
CA LYS A 187 -3.47 -9.20 23.03
C LYS A 187 -4.11 -9.43 21.66
N LYS A 188 -5.17 -10.22 21.58
CA LYS A 188 -5.92 -10.49 20.33
C LYS A 188 -6.51 -9.21 19.74
N ASP A 189 -6.93 -8.27 20.59
CA ASP A 189 -7.48 -6.96 20.25
C ASP A 189 -6.43 -5.83 20.32
N ALA A 190 -5.14 -6.16 20.23
CA ALA A 190 -4.09 -5.17 20.21
C ALA A 190 -4.31 -4.16 19.08
N ARG A 191 -3.97 -2.89 19.32
CA ARG A 191 -3.98 -1.84 18.32
C ARG A 191 -3.12 -2.26 17.11
N THR A 192 -3.51 -1.84 15.92
CA THR A 192 -2.87 -2.27 14.65
C THR A 192 -1.35 -2.07 14.68
N GLU A 193 -0.88 -0.91 15.12
CA GLU A 193 0.54 -0.56 15.20
C GLU A 193 1.36 -1.38 16.23
N LEU A 194 0.68 -2.22 17.02
CA LEU A 194 1.32 -3.11 18.01
C LEU A 194 1.20 -4.59 17.64
N ARG A 195 0.51 -4.94 16.56
CA ARG A 195 0.37 -6.32 16.12
C ARG A 195 1.67 -6.80 15.49
N THR A 196 2.00 -8.07 15.70
CA THR A 196 3.13 -8.73 15.04
C THR A 196 2.86 -8.98 13.56
N PHE A 197 1.59 -9.23 13.22
CA PHE A 197 1.11 -9.41 11.86
C PHE A 197 -0.13 -8.56 11.64
N HIS A 198 -0.24 -7.99 10.45
CA HIS A 198 -1.43 -7.31 9.97
C HIS A 198 -1.97 -8.04 8.75
N SER A 199 -3.19 -8.54 8.81
CA SER A 199 -3.89 -9.17 7.68
C SER A 199 -4.89 -8.17 7.09
N HIS A 200 -4.89 -8.08 5.75
CA HIS A 200 -5.83 -7.30 4.99
C HIS A 200 -6.58 -8.24 4.04
N HIS A 201 -7.92 -8.22 4.10
CA HIS A 201 -8.80 -8.96 3.21
C HIS A 201 -9.18 -8.06 2.04
N PRO A 202 -8.57 -8.25 0.86
CA PRO A 202 -8.80 -7.35 -0.25
C PRO A 202 -10.19 -7.55 -0.88
N VAL A 203 -10.65 -6.52 -1.58
CA VAL A 203 -11.85 -6.57 -2.42
C VAL A 203 -11.51 -6.20 -3.86
N ALA A 204 -12.31 -6.64 -4.83
CA ALA A 204 -12.11 -6.27 -6.22
C ALA A 204 -12.19 -4.73 -6.41
N GLY A 205 -11.32 -4.19 -7.25
CA GLY A 205 -11.18 -2.75 -7.47
C GLY A 205 -10.29 -2.02 -6.46
N GLU A 206 -9.79 -2.70 -5.42
CA GLU A 206 -8.90 -2.11 -4.42
C GLU A 206 -7.44 -2.11 -4.90
N VAL A 207 -6.67 -1.14 -4.43
CA VAL A 207 -5.22 -1.06 -4.58
C VAL A 207 -4.56 -0.90 -3.21
N LEU A 208 -3.53 -1.70 -2.97
CA LEU A 208 -2.64 -1.58 -1.81
C LEU A 208 -1.25 -1.17 -2.24
N LEU A 209 -0.63 -0.26 -1.47
CA LEU A 209 0.78 0.11 -1.63
C LEU A 209 1.49 0.04 -0.27
N TRP A 210 2.76 -0.35 -0.31
CA TRP A 210 3.66 -0.38 0.84
C TRP A 210 5.10 -0.15 0.39
N GLU A 211 5.97 0.24 1.31
CA GLU A 211 7.41 0.29 1.05
C GLU A 211 7.95 -1.12 0.80
N SER A 212 8.71 -1.30 -0.27
CA SER A 212 9.09 -2.62 -0.83
C SER A 212 9.88 -3.53 0.13
N TRP A 213 10.50 -2.94 1.15
CA TRP A 213 11.20 -3.67 2.22
C TRP A 213 10.25 -4.38 3.19
N LEU A 214 8.95 -4.04 3.21
CA LEU A 214 7.98 -4.62 4.14
C LEU A 214 7.66 -6.06 3.74
N ARG A 215 8.02 -6.99 4.65
CA ARG A 215 7.80 -8.42 4.46
C ARG A 215 6.32 -8.75 4.48
N HIS A 216 5.91 -9.50 3.46
CA HIS A 216 4.50 -9.90 3.31
C HIS A 216 4.37 -11.27 2.64
N GLU A 217 3.19 -11.84 2.77
CA GLU A 217 2.77 -13.08 2.12
C GLU A 217 1.33 -13.00 1.66
N VAL A 218 0.91 -13.86 0.75
CA VAL A 218 -0.50 -14.10 0.41
C VAL A 218 -0.89 -15.48 0.91
N ARG A 219 -1.88 -15.52 1.80
CA ARG A 219 -2.42 -16.76 2.37
C ARG A 219 -3.11 -17.58 1.28
N GLN A 220 -3.29 -18.87 1.54
CA GLN A 220 -3.92 -19.78 0.59
C GLN A 220 -5.29 -19.28 0.15
N ASN A 221 -5.56 -19.36 -1.15
CA ASN A 221 -6.88 -19.19 -1.69
C ASN A 221 -7.72 -20.42 -1.28
N GLY A 222 -8.65 -20.25 -0.35
CA GLY A 222 -9.57 -21.28 0.11
C GLY A 222 -10.78 -21.47 -0.80
N SER A 223 -10.93 -20.59 -1.79
CA SER A 223 -12.04 -20.63 -2.74
C SER A 223 -11.77 -21.55 -3.92
N LYS A 224 -12.82 -22.17 -4.47
CA LYS A 224 -12.77 -22.80 -5.79
C LYS A 224 -12.69 -21.79 -6.95
N GLY A 225 -13.01 -20.52 -6.68
CA GLY A 225 -12.84 -19.42 -7.63
C GLY A 225 -11.38 -18.96 -7.71
N LYS A 226 -10.97 -18.53 -8.89
CA LYS A 226 -9.62 -17.99 -9.11
C LYS A 226 -9.50 -16.58 -8.54
N ARG A 227 -8.46 -16.33 -7.73
CA ARG A 227 -8.10 -15.02 -7.23
C ARG A 227 -7.19 -14.33 -8.24
N VAL A 228 -7.64 -13.22 -8.83
CA VAL A 228 -6.91 -12.46 -9.85
C VAL A 228 -6.43 -11.15 -9.26
N SER A 229 -5.13 -10.89 -9.37
CA SER A 229 -4.51 -9.65 -8.95
C SER A 229 -3.35 -9.29 -9.86
N ILE A 230 -2.98 -8.01 -9.88
CA ILE A 230 -1.82 -7.49 -10.62
C ILE A 230 -0.90 -6.87 -9.59
N SER A 231 0.31 -7.43 -9.48
CA SER A 231 1.36 -6.89 -8.63
C SER A 231 2.30 -6.02 -9.45
N PHE A 232 2.92 -5.05 -8.79
CA PHE A 232 3.81 -4.10 -9.44
C PHE A 232 4.83 -3.54 -8.46
N ASN A 233 5.94 -3.06 -9.01
CA ASN A 233 7.01 -2.39 -8.31
C ASN A 233 7.33 -1.05 -8.94
N TYR A 234 7.70 -0.11 -8.09
CA TYR A 234 8.20 1.21 -8.47
C TYR A 234 9.60 1.41 -7.91
N LYS A 235 10.47 2.02 -8.70
CA LYS A 235 11.86 2.34 -8.33
C LYS A 235 12.16 3.81 -8.51
N TRP A 236 13.35 4.25 -8.08
CA TRP A 236 13.90 5.53 -8.45
C TRP A 236 14.10 5.62 -9.96
N SER A 237 13.77 6.77 -10.57
CA SER A 237 14.23 7.08 -11.92
C SER A 237 15.75 7.21 -11.93
N ASP A 238 16.37 6.79 -13.02
CA ASP A 238 17.81 6.92 -13.24
C ASP A 238 18.22 8.38 -13.39
#